data_f67b8b83b552d12a6b2d4fcb3a0001ca
#
_entry.id   f67b8b83b552d12a6b2d4fcb3a0001ca
#
_cell.length_a   1.000
_cell.length_b   1.000
_cell.length_c   1.000
_cell.angle_alpha   90.00
_cell.angle_beta   90.00
_cell.angle_gamma   90.00
#
_symmetry.space_group_name_H-M   'P 1'
#
loop_
_entity.id
_entity.type
_entity.pdbx_description
1 polymer ?
#
loop_
_entity_poly.entity_id
_entity_poly.type
_entity_poly.pdbx_seq_one_letter_code
_entity_poly.pdbx_strand_id
1 'polypeptide(L)'
;IFVPQGSSDSYRRGKRWETFAFIEGEPVGALVQIATMGSLASELLRAGIQPKDVNFLTVEGKMDEADFTLIRNYMPNLVSVDLSKCNATTIPEYTFAQKKYLLNIKLPHGLKSIGQRAFSGCGRLCGTLELPSGVTAIEYGAFMGCDNLRHVLATGNKITTLGDNLFGNDKDKLIYRD
;
A
#
# COMPACT_ATOMS: atom_id res chain seq x y z
N ILE A 1 4.24 -12.08 10.00
CA ILE A 1 4.88 -12.37 11.31
C ILE A 1 6.35 -12.06 11.19
N PHE A 2 6.86 -11.26 12.12
CA PHE A 2 8.30 -11.03 12.27
C PHE A 2 8.93 -12.16 13.08
N VAL A 3 10.08 -12.62 12.66
CA VAL A 3 10.83 -13.71 13.31
C VAL A 3 12.31 -13.33 13.36
N PRO A 4 13.08 -13.88 14.31
CA PRO A 4 14.52 -13.65 14.38
C PRO A 4 15.21 -13.96 13.05
N GLN A 5 16.28 -13.22 12.73
CA GLN A 5 17.01 -13.40 11.48
C GLN A 5 17.55 -14.84 11.36
N GLY A 6 17.38 -15.44 10.19
CA GLY A 6 17.80 -16.81 9.90
C GLY A 6 16.84 -17.89 10.43
N SER A 7 15.69 -17.51 11.03
CA SER A 7 14.78 -18.48 11.65
C SER A 7 13.50 -18.77 10.86
N SER A 8 13.25 -18.06 9.75
CA SER A 8 12.01 -18.18 8.97
C SER A 8 11.71 -19.61 8.51
N ASP A 9 12.74 -20.37 8.12
CA ASP A 9 12.58 -21.76 7.67
C ASP A 9 12.19 -22.69 8.81
N SER A 10 12.67 -22.43 10.02
CA SER A 10 12.29 -23.20 11.21
C SER A 10 10.82 -23.03 11.54
N TYR A 11 10.29 -21.82 11.42
CA TYR A 11 8.88 -21.54 11.62
C TYR A 11 8.00 -22.13 10.50
N ARG A 12 8.44 -22.08 9.23
CA ARG A 12 7.69 -22.63 8.09
C ARG A 12 7.51 -24.14 8.15
N ARG A 13 8.43 -24.88 8.75
CA ARG A 13 8.33 -26.34 8.90
C ARG A 13 7.25 -26.80 9.88
N GLY A 14 6.68 -25.90 10.67
CA GLY A 14 5.53 -26.21 11.53
C GLY A 14 4.23 -26.22 10.71
N LYS A 15 3.51 -27.34 10.69
CA LYS A 15 2.27 -27.55 9.90
C LYS A 15 1.18 -26.47 10.05
N ARG A 16 1.22 -25.65 11.11
CA ARG A 16 0.25 -24.57 11.35
C ARG A 16 0.66 -23.22 10.76
N TRP A 17 1.89 -23.10 10.24
CA TRP A 17 2.50 -21.82 9.87
C TRP A 17 2.79 -21.69 8.36
N GLU A 18 2.45 -22.70 7.57
CA GLU A 18 2.75 -22.77 6.12
C GLU A 18 2.15 -21.61 5.33
N THR A 19 1.01 -21.05 5.79
CA THR A 19 0.30 -19.97 5.12
C THR A 19 0.77 -18.58 5.53
N PHE A 20 1.64 -18.47 6.54
CA PHE A 20 2.10 -17.17 7.00
C PHE A 20 3.32 -16.68 6.22
N ALA A 21 3.36 -15.37 5.95
CA ALA A 21 4.59 -14.73 5.52
C ALA A 21 5.44 -14.42 6.75
N PHE A 22 6.68 -14.84 6.71
CA PHE A 22 7.67 -14.51 7.70
C PHE A 22 8.59 -13.43 7.16
N ILE A 23 8.84 -12.40 7.96
CA ILE A 23 9.80 -11.34 7.70
C ILE A 23 10.86 -11.48 8.78
N GLU A 24 12.10 -11.72 8.36
CA GLU A 24 13.21 -11.89 9.30
C GLU A 24 13.69 -10.55 9.84
N GLY A 25 14.10 -10.56 11.10
CA GLY A 25 14.62 -9.40 11.81
C GLY A 25 13.58 -8.61 12.58
N GLU A 26 14.02 -7.53 13.20
CA GLU A 26 13.14 -6.61 13.92
C GLU A 26 12.38 -5.73 12.91
N PRO A 27 11.10 -5.44 13.19
CA PRO A 27 10.31 -4.59 12.32
C PRO A 27 10.85 -3.16 12.29
N VAL A 28 11.06 -2.62 11.10
CA VAL A 28 11.54 -1.25 10.90
C VAL A 28 10.36 -0.33 10.59
N GLY A 29 10.11 0.61 11.49
CA GLY A 29 9.15 1.70 11.29
C GLY A 29 9.84 2.98 10.85
N ALA A 30 9.26 3.68 9.89
CA ALA A 30 9.68 5.00 9.47
C ALA A 30 8.49 5.98 9.53
N LEU A 31 8.61 6.99 10.38
CA LEU A 31 7.75 8.18 10.34
C LEU A 31 8.55 9.29 9.67
N VAL A 32 8.10 9.71 8.50
CA VAL A 32 8.82 10.68 7.67
C VAL A 32 7.95 11.91 7.42
N GLN A 33 8.48 13.07 7.77
CA GLN A 33 7.88 14.36 7.43
C GLN A 33 8.58 14.93 6.20
N ILE A 34 7.83 15.10 5.11
CA ILE A 34 8.33 15.60 3.84
C ILE A 34 7.98 17.06 3.68
N ALA A 35 8.95 17.95 3.91
CA ALA A 35 8.80 19.37 3.67
C ALA A 35 8.92 19.73 2.20
N THR A 36 9.79 19.01 1.48
CA THR A 36 10.09 19.22 0.05
C THR A 36 9.73 17.96 -0.75
N MET A 37 9.03 18.12 -1.87
CA MET A 37 8.68 17.02 -2.76
C MET A 37 9.92 16.22 -3.20
N GLY A 38 9.80 14.89 -3.30
CA GLY A 38 10.88 14.00 -3.72
C GLY A 38 11.93 13.73 -2.64
N SER A 39 11.68 14.10 -1.38
CA SER A 39 12.69 14.00 -0.33
C SER A 39 12.59 12.76 0.54
N LEU A 40 11.66 11.83 0.29
CA LEU A 40 11.49 10.62 1.10
C LEU A 40 12.79 9.81 1.22
N ALA A 41 13.53 9.67 0.11
CA ALA A 41 14.81 8.95 0.09
C ALA A 41 15.84 9.60 1.01
N SER A 42 15.97 10.93 0.94
CA SER A 42 16.95 11.68 1.75
C SER A 42 16.58 11.70 3.23
N GLU A 43 15.30 11.77 3.56
CA GLU A 43 14.84 11.71 4.95
C GLU A 43 15.08 10.34 5.57
N LEU A 44 14.81 9.25 4.83
CA LEU A 44 15.14 7.90 5.28
C LEU A 44 16.65 7.73 5.48
N LEU A 45 17.45 8.21 4.52
CA LEU A 45 18.92 8.16 4.64
C LEU A 45 19.43 8.94 5.86
N ARG A 46 18.87 10.12 6.12
CA ARG A 46 19.19 10.92 7.32
C ARG A 46 18.87 10.19 8.63
N ALA A 47 17.78 9.40 8.62
CA ALA A 47 17.41 8.55 9.74
C ALA A 47 18.25 7.25 9.83
N GLY A 48 19.15 6.99 8.90
CA GLY A 48 19.94 5.74 8.83
C GLY A 48 19.11 4.53 8.39
N ILE A 49 17.94 4.74 7.78
CA ILE A 49 17.02 3.68 7.39
C ILE A 49 17.18 3.40 5.88
N GLN A 50 17.40 2.13 5.52
CA GLN A 50 17.40 1.72 4.13
C GLN A 50 15.95 1.48 3.67
N PRO A 51 15.53 1.98 2.50
CA PRO A 51 14.17 1.78 2.00
C PRO A 51 13.71 0.32 1.96
N LYS A 52 14.62 -0.59 1.59
CA LYS A 52 14.32 -2.03 1.52
C LYS A 52 13.96 -2.68 2.87
N ASP A 53 14.38 -2.06 3.98
CA ASP A 53 14.18 -2.60 5.32
C ASP A 53 12.89 -2.07 5.97
N VAL A 54 12.25 -1.04 5.38
CA VAL A 54 11.03 -0.44 5.93
C VAL A 54 9.85 -1.41 5.84
N ASN A 55 9.23 -1.65 6.98
CA ASN A 55 8.02 -2.48 7.10
C ASN A 55 6.77 -1.64 7.39
N PHE A 56 6.93 -0.61 8.21
CA PHE A 56 5.85 0.33 8.58
C PHE A 56 6.24 1.72 8.15
N LEU A 57 5.54 2.26 7.18
CA LEU A 57 5.80 3.59 6.63
C LEU A 57 4.66 4.54 6.98
N THR A 58 4.97 5.64 7.62
CA THR A 58 4.05 6.78 7.78
C THR A 58 4.69 8.01 7.12
N VAL A 59 3.97 8.64 6.22
CA VAL A 59 4.42 9.85 5.51
C VAL A 59 3.48 11.00 5.79
N GLU A 60 4.05 12.12 6.20
CA GLU A 60 3.34 13.39 6.37
C GLU A 60 3.97 14.45 5.44
N GLY A 61 3.13 15.29 4.83
CA GLY A 61 3.60 16.41 4.02
C GLY A 61 3.52 16.18 2.51
N LYS A 62 4.52 16.69 1.76
CA LYS A 62 4.43 16.85 0.30
C LYS A 62 5.09 15.70 -0.43
N MET A 63 4.30 14.79 -0.99
CA MET A 63 4.78 13.71 -1.84
C MET A 63 4.66 14.05 -3.33
N ASP A 64 5.57 13.50 -4.11
CA ASP A 64 5.53 13.53 -5.58
C ASP A 64 5.82 12.17 -6.20
N GLU A 65 5.95 12.11 -7.53
CA GLU A 65 6.22 10.88 -8.28
C GLU A 65 7.56 10.22 -7.90
N ALA A 66 8.57 11.00 -7.51
CA ALA A 66 9.87 10.44 -7.08
C ALA A 66 9.72 9.65 -5.77
N ASP A 67 8.93 10.16 -4.82
CA ASP A 67 8.65 9.48 -3.56
C ASP A 67 7.85 8.17 -3.79
N PHE A 68 6.84 8.20 -4.66
CA PHE A 68 6.10 7.00 -5.05
C PHE A 68 6.96 5.99 -5.83
N THR A 69 7.87 6.46 -6.66
CA THR A 69 8.85 5.62 -7.36
C THR A 69 9.79 4.92 -6.38
N LEU A 70 10.22 5.62 -5.34
CA LEU A 70 11.00 5.00 -4.25
C LEU A 70 10.22 3.87 -3.57
N ILE A 71 8.95 4.13 -3.21
CA ILE A 71 8.07 3.12 -2.62
C ILE A 71 7.93 1.92 -3.57
N ARG A 72 7.62 2.18 -4.85
CA ARG A 72 7.45 1.15 -5.88
C ARG A 72 8.65 0.23 -5.98
N ASN A 73 9.82 0.81 -6.17
CA ASN A 73 11.01 0.08 -6.61
C ASN A 73 11.89 -0.43 -5.47
N TYR A 74 11.88 0.24 -4.32
CA TYR A 74 12.88 0.00 -3.27
C TYR A 74 12.31 -0.37 -1.90
N MET A 75 10.98 -0.48 -1.75
CA MET A 75 10.35 -0.88 -0.48
C MET A 75 9.54 -2.19 -0.63
N PRO A 76 10.18 -3.34 -0.85
CA PRO A 76 9.48 -4.61 -1.09
C PRO A 76 8.82 -5.18 0.17
N ASN A 77 9.27 -4.77 1.36
CA ASN A 77 8.92 -5.39 2.63
C ASN A 77 7.85 -4.63 3.42
N LEU A 78 7.14 -3.68 2.76
CA LEU A 78 6.07 -2.93 3.39
C LEU A 78 4.94 -3.85 3.89
N VAL A 79 4.59 -3.68 5.15
CA VAL A 79 3.49 -4.37 5.85
C VAL A 79 2.31 -3.43 6.06
N SER A 80 2.59 -2.19 6.44
CA SER A 80 1.58 -1.16 6.67
C SER A 80 2.07 0.19 6.17
N VAL A 81 1.16 0.94 5.53
CA VAL A 81 1.46 2.28 5.02
C VAL A 81 0.39 3.25 5.48
N ASP A 82 0.79 4.38 6.05
CA ASP A 82 -0.10 5.48 6.42
C ASP A 82 0.30 6.73 5.60
N LEU A 83 -0.55 7.11 4.65
CA LEU A 83 -0.42 8.32 3.82
C LEU A 83 -1.52 9.33 4.15
N SER A 84 -2.29 9.13 5.20
CA SER A 84 -3.47 9.96 5.50
C SER A 84 -3.15 11.44 5.63
N LYS A 85 -1.95 11.77 6.09
CA LYS A 85 -1.49 13.14 6.28
C LYS A 85 -0.61 13.70 5.16
N CYS A 86 -0.45 12.98 4.06
CA CYS A 86 0.25 13.53 2.91
C CYS A 86 -0.72 14.26 1.95
N ASN A 87 -0.18 15.16 1.14
CA ASN A 87 -0.97 15.98 0.21
C ASN A 87 -1.19 15.35 -1.17
N ALA A 88 -0.86 14.08 -1.33
CA ALA A 88 -1.00 13.41 -2.61
C ALA A 88 -2.48 13.36 -3.04
N THR A 89 -2.74 13.73 -4.28
CA THR A 89 -4.06 13.66 -4.89
C THR A 89 -4.22 12.43 -5.80
N THR A 90 -3.14 11.75 -6.10
CA THR A 90 -3.11 10.54 -6.92
C THR A 90 -2.21 9.49 -6.28
N ILE A 91 -2.64 8.24 -6.26
CA ILE A 91 -1.73 7.11 -6.12
C ILE A 91 -1.31 6.72 -7.55
N PRO A 92 -0.05 6.93 -7.94
CA PRO A 92 0.41 6.63 -9.30
C PRO A 92 0.29 5.15 -9.66
N GLU A 93 0.41 4.88 -10.96
CA GLU A 93 0.37 3.52 -11.48
C GLU A 93 1.43 2.62 -10.83
N TYR A 94 1.08 1.37 -10.58
CA TYR A 94 1.95 0.33 -10.01
C TYR A 94 2.62 0.67 -8.67
N THR A 95 2.25 1.75 -7.97
CA THR A 95 2.94 2.22 -6.74
C THR A 95 3.12 1.10 -5.71
N PHE A 96 2.07 0.36 -5.41
CA PHE A 96 2.09 -0.76 -4.47
C PHE A 96 2.00 -2.13 -5.15
N ALA A 97 2.16 -2.20 -6.47
CA ALA A 97 2.07 -3.48 -7.17
C ALA A 97 3.04 -4.51 -6.60
N GLN A 98 2.56 -5.76 -6.42
CA GLN A 98 3.33 -6.88 -5.90
C GLN A 98 3.91 -6.69 -4.48
N LYS A 99 3.35 -5.78 -3.68
CA LYS A 99 3.70 -5.65 -2.26
C LYS A 99 3.11 -6.83 -1.48
N LYS A 100 3.75 -7.97 -1.58
CA LYS A 100 3.26 -9.27 -1.08
C LYS A 100 3.05 -9.34 0.44
N TYR A 101 3.63 -8.41 1.20
CA TYR A 101 3.47 -8.34 2.66
C TYR A 101 2.47 -7.28 3.10
N LEU A 102 2.01 -6.41 2.20
CA LEU A 102 1.12 -5.30 2.54
C LEU A 102 -0.23 -5.81 3.06
N LEU A 103 -0.51 -5.50 4.32
CA LEU A 103 -1.74 -5.89 5.03
C LEU A 103 -2.77 -4.76 5.04
N ASN A 104 -2.32 -3.53 5.21
CA ASN A 104 -3.21 -2.37 5.27
C ASN A 104 -2.54 -1.11 4.73
N ILE A 105 -3.40 -0.17 4.31
CA ILE A 105 -2.98 1.16 3.90
C ILE A 105 -4.05 2.17 4.30
N LYS A 106 -3.60 3.35 4.78
CA LYS A 106 -4.44 4.53 4.89
C LYS A 106 -4.11 5.47 3.75
N LEU A 107 -5.15 5.82 2.98
CA LEU A 107 -5.03 6.67 1.80
C LEU A 107 -4.98 8.16 2.19
N PRO A 108 -4.37 9.01 1.34
CA PRO A 108 -4.37 10.46 1.53
C PRO A 108 -5.79 11.02 1.60
N HIS A 109 -6.09 11.89 2.57
CA HIS A 109 -7.42 12.49 2.67
C HIS A 109 -7.84 13.29 1.41
N GLY A 110 -6.86 13.88 0.71
CA GLY A 110 -7.08 14.66 -0.52
C GLY A 110 -7.13 13.84 -1.81
N LEU A 111 -7.11 12.51 -1.73
CA LEU A 111 -7.00 11.62 -2.90
C LEU A 111 -8.15 11.84 -3.87
N LYS A 112 -7.82 11.91 -5.18
CA LYS A 112 -8.75 12.06 -6.31
C LYS A 112 -8.75 10.86 -7.24
N SER A 113 -7.59 10.21 -7.39
CA SER A 113 -7.46 9.09 -8.32
C SER A 113 -6.53 7.98 -7.81
N ILE A 114 -6.84 6.77 -8.23
CA ILE A 114 -6.02 5.57 -8.03
C ILE A 114 -5.64 5.07 -9.42
N GLY A 115 -4.35 5.10 -9.72
CA GLY A 115 -3.80 4.78 -11.03
C GLY A 115 -3.86 3.30 -11.39
N GLN A 116 -3.53 3.02 -12.64
CA GLN A 116 -3.53 1.68 -13.21
C GLN A 116 -2.71 0.72 -12.35
N ARG A 117 -3.31 -0.42 -11.99
CA ARG A 117 -2.67 -1.50 -11.22
C ARG A 117 -1.95 -1.04 -9.96
N ALA A 118 -2.37 0.07 -9.36
CA ALA A 118 -1.70 0.68 -8.19
C ALA A 118 -1.49 -0.31 -7.03
N PHE A 119 -2.41 -1.25 -6.82
CA PHE A 119 -2.34 -2.29 -5.79
C PHE A 119 -2.34 -3.72 -6.35
N SER A 120 -2.10 -3.88 -7.65
CA SER A 120 -2.17 -5.20 -8.29
C SER A 120 -1.21 -6.20 -7.62
N GLY A 121 -1.73 -7.38 -7.28
CA GLY A 121 -0.94 -8.43 -6.63
C GLY A 121 -0.65 -8.22 -5.15
N CYS A 122 -1.34 -7.28 -4.49
CA CYS A 122 -1.31 -7.14 -3.03
C CYS A 122 -2.23 -8.19 -2.38
N GLY A 123 -1.93 -9.48 -2.58
CA GLY A 123 -2.79 -10.58 -2.14
C GLY A 123 -3.04 -10.63 -0.63
N ARG A 124 -2.24 -9.95 0.18
CA ARG A 124 -2.41 -9.88 1.64
C ARG A 124 -3.15 -8.63 2.12
N LEU A 125 -3.36 -7.64 1.26
CA LEU A 125 -4.17 -6.48 1.61
C LEU A 125 -5.56 -6.97 1.98
N CYS A 126 -6.00 -6.69 3.21
CA CYS A 126 -7.19 -7.33 3.77
C CYS A 126 -8.18 -6.33 4.39
N GLY A 127 -9.39 -6.84 4.64
CA GLY A 127 -10.46 -6.04 5.25
C GLY A 127 -11.18 -5.14 4.25
N THR A 128 -11.58 -3.98 4.70
CA THR A 128 -12.26 -2.95 3.89
C THR A 128 -11.30 -1.77 3.69
N LEU A 129 -11.09 -1.38 2.44
CA LEU A 129 -10.37 -0.16 2.10
C LEU A 129 -11.38 0.97 1.90
N GLU A 130 -11.35 1.94 2.79
CA GLU A 130 -12.20 3.13 2.68
C GLU A 130 -11.55 4.14 1.74
N LEU A 131 -12.29 4.57 0.72
CA LEU A 131 -11.86 5.63 -0.19
C LEU A 131 -12.20 6.99 0.41
N PRO A 132 -11.26 7.95 0.44
CA PRO A 132 -11.59 9.34 0.73
C PRO A 132 -12.69 9.86 -0.20
N SER A 133 -13.62 10.64 0.32
CA SER A 133 -14.81 11.11 -0.42
C SER A 133 -14.51 11.90 -1.70
N GLY A 134 -13.27 12.35 -1.85
CA GLY A 134 -12.79 13.07 -3.03
C GLY A 134 -12.43 12.19 -4.22
N VAL A 135 -12.38 10.86 -4.07
CA VAL A 135 -11.97 9.96 -5.17
C VAL A 135 -13.02 9.94 -6.26
N THR A 136 -12.60 10.27 -7.47
CA THR A 136 -13.45 10.30 -8.67
C THR A 136 -13.00 9.34 -9.78
N ALA A 137 -11.78 8.79 -9.68
CA ALA A 137 -11.24 7.88 -10.68
C ALA A 137 -10.51 6.69 -10.03
N ILE A 138 -10.81 5.50 -10.54
CA ILE A 138 -10.07 4.27 -10.24
C ILE A 138 -9.79 3.60 -11.58
N GLU A 139 -8.51 3.43 -11.89
CA GLU A 139 -8.08 2.99 -13.21
C GLU A 139 -8.00 1.46 -13.33
N TYR A 140 -7.70 1.00 -14.55
CA TYR A 140 -7.65 -0.42 -14.93
C TYR A 140 -6.87 -1.28 -13.93
N GLY A 141 -7.48 -2.36 -13.47
CA GLY A 141 -6.84 -3.39 -12.65
C GLY A 141 -6.29 -2.90 -11.32
N ALA A 142 -6.76 -1.75 -10.79
CA ALA A 142 -6.18 -1.08 -9.62
C ALA A 142 -5.98 -2.03 -8.42
N PHE A 143 -6.88 -2.98 -8.22
CA PHE A 143 -6.87 -3.97 -7.13
C PHE A 143 -6.82 -5.42 -7.63
N MET A 144 -6.39 -5.65 -8.84
CA MET A 144 -6.30 -7.00 -9.43
C MET A 144 -5.38 -7.90 -8.60
N GLY A 145 -5.85 -9.08 -8.18
CA GLY A 145 -5.07 -9.99 -7.32
C GLY A 145 -4.94 -9.55 -5.86
N CYS A 146 -5.83 -8.67 -5.38
CA CYS A 146 -6.00 -8.36 -3.96
C CYS A 146 -7.01 -9.34 -3.34
N ASP A 147 -6.63 -10.61 -3.23
CA ASP A 147 -7.58 -11.70 -2.94
C ASP A 147 -8.19 -11.61 -1.54
N ASN A 148 -7.45 -11.10 -0.56
CA ASN A 148 -7.91 -10.93 0.81
C ASN A 148 -8.63 -9.59 1.08
N LEU A 149 -8.64 -8.66 0.11
CA LEU A 149 -9.41 -7.43 0.21
C LEU A 149 -10.89 -7.78 0.07
N ARG A 150 -11.67 -7.52 1.12
CA ARG A 150 -13.12 -7.81 1.11
C ARG A 150 -13.88 -6.81 0.28
N HIS A 151 -13.68 -5.53 0.58
CA HIS A 151 -14.42 -4.45 -0.05
C HIS A 151 -13.53 -3.22 -0.25
N VAL A 152 -13.85 -2.47 -1.27
CA VAL A 152 -13.45 -1.07 -1.44
C VAL A 152 -14.70 -0.24 -1.25
N LEU A 153 -14.72 0.57 -0.18
CA LEU A 153 -15.89 1.33 0.22
C LEU A 153 -15.78 2.77 -0.27
N ALA A 154 -16.73 3.15 -1.12
CA ALA A 154 -16.86 4.51 -1.65
C ALA A 154 -18.06 5.21 -0.96
N THR A 155 -17.77 5.96 0.11
CA THR A 155 -18.82 6.69 0.87
C THR A 155 -18.89 8.13 0.39
N GLY A 156 -20.04 8.53 -0.13
CA GLY A 156 -20.26 9.87 -0.69
C GLY A 156 -19.39 10.18 -1.92
N ASN A 157 -18.74 9.18 -2.49
CA ASN A 157 -17.90 9.33 -3.68
C ASN A 157 -18.76 9.44 -4.95
N LYS A 158 -18.36 10.34 -5.83
CA LYS A 158 -18.88 10.42 -7.19
C LYS A 158 -17.83 9.92 -8.17
N ILE A 159 -17.66 8.58 -8.27
CA ILE A 159 -16.69 7.97 -9.18
C ILE A 159 -17.22 8.12 -10.60
N THR A 160 -16.51 8.89 -11.42
CA THR A 160 -16.84 9.19 -12.82
C THR A 160 -16.00 8.38 -13.80
N THR A 161 -14.84 7.90 -13.35
CA THR A 161 -13.95 7.05 -14.15
C THR A 161 -13.71 5.75 -13.40
N LEU A 162 -14.19 4.67 -13.98
CA LEU A 162 -14.03 3.33 -13.44
C LEU A 162 -13.39 2.44 -14.51
N GLY A 163 -12.15 2.07 -14.30
CA GLY A 163 -11.40 1.22 -15.20
C GLY A 163 -11.90 -0.23 -15.21
N ASP A 164 -11.64 -0.92 -16.29
CA ASP A 164 -11.97 -2.35 -16.39
C ASP A 164 -11.13 -3.20 -15.45
N ASN A 165 -11.63 -4.39 -15.15
CA ASN A 165 -10.91 -5.46 -14.46
C ASN A 165 -10.33 -5.05 -13.09
N LEU A 166 -11.02 -4.20 -12.34
CA LEU A 166 -10.54 -3.60 -11.09
C LEU A 166 -10.02 -4.66 -10.10
N PHE A 167 -10.74 -5.77 -9.95
CA PHE A 167 -10.44 -6.82 -8.98
C PHE A 167 -10.09 -8.16 -9.66
N GLY A 168 -9.87 -8.17 -10.96
CA GLY A 168 -9.74 -9.42 -11.72
C GLY A 168 -11.10 -10.12 -11.87
N ASN A 169 -11.24 -11.29 -11.29
CA ASN A 169 -12.49 -12.09 -11.42
C ASN A 169 -13.60 -11.68 -10.44
N ASP A 170 -13.29 -10.92 -9.40
CA ASP A 170 -14.23 -10.54 -8.34
C ASP A 170 -14.81 -9.15 -8.59
N LYS A 171 -16.00 -9.07 -9.22
CA LYS A 171 -16.59 -7.78 -9.61
C LYS A 171 -17.32 -7.06 -8.47
N ASP A 172 -17.68 -7.74 -7.39
CA ASP A 172 -18.61 -7.23 -6.38
C ASP A 172 -17.93 -6.62 -5.14
N LYS A 173 -16.63 -6.33 -5.21
CA LYS A 173 -15.89 -5.78 -4.08
C LYS A 173 -16.04 -4.26 -3.90
N LEU A 174 -16.50 -3.53 -4.93
CA LEU A 174 -16.73 -2.10 -4.83
C LEU A 174 -18.13 -1.82 -4.27
N ILE A 175 -18.19 -1.20 -3.11
CA ILE A 175 -19.45 -0.86 -2.42
C ILE A 175 -19.59 0.64 -2.36
N TYR A 176 -20.73 1.13 -2.82
CA TYR A 176 -21.13 2.53 -2.66
C TYR A 176 -22.00 2.67 -1.41
N ARG A 177 -21.72 3.70 -0.61
CA ARG A 177 -22.58 4.14 0.49
C ARG A 177 -22.87 5.64 0.32
N ASP A 178 -24.11 5.98 0.48
CA ASP A 178 -24.58 7.38 0.57
C ASP A 178 -24.16 8.02 1.90
#